data_2a4d5ac5440df828c92ae8041d1d2428
#
_entry.id   2a4d5ac5440df828c92ae8041d1d2428
#
_cell.length_a   1.000
_cell.length_b   1.000
_cell.length_c   1.000
_cell.angle_alpha   90.00
_cell.angle_beta   90.00
_cell.angle_gamma   90.00
#
_symmetry.space_group_name_H-M   'P 1'
#
loop_
_entity.id
_entity.type
_entity.pdbx_description
1 polymer ?
#
loop_
_entity_poly.entity_id
_entity_poly.type
_entity_poly.pdbx_seq_one_letter_code
_entity_poly.pdbx_strand_id
1 'polypeptide(L)'
;MTVAMGCGMRVMGVSALVVGLTAPAAAQKGRVVAAPYVPPAGAWERRSPSTMGMDSVKLADAIAYAIEKESTTPRDLELNHYQTFGREPFGTAIGPLAPRGGATGVIVRKGYVVATWGDPNAVEIANSVTKSFLSTVVGLAFDAGRIRSVDDTVAQVMPPILRAYSNGTGLAADWPGDAKWLRPFDSPHNKRLTWDHLLRQVSDWEGTLWGKPEWADRPAPQVSTWTTRPRVEPGSVYEYNDTRVNVLALAALQVWRQPLPEILRDKIMEPIGASNTWRWYGYDNSWIVLDGKMVQSVSGGGHWGGGMMINAWDMARFGLLTQRRGAWGGKQLLSEAWVTKALTPTRAQPTYGYMNWFVNTDRKYMPAAPAQAFVHVGAGNNIIYVDPVNDVVAVVRWIDTNASVNGFVERLLGSLSASR
;
A
#
# COMPACT_ATOMS: atom_id res chain seq x y z
N MET A 1 -4.03 83.12 -11.27
CA MET A 1 -2.80 83.83 -11.67
C MET A 1 -1.73 82.77 -11.91
N THR A 2 -1.19 82.51 -13.04
CA THR A 2 -0.92 83.21 -14.27
C THR A 2 -0.79 82.19 -15.40
N VAL A 3 -1.32 82.50 -16.55
CA VAL A 3 -1.30 81.83 -17.85
C VAL A 3 0.13 81.87 -18.44
N ALA A 4 0.55 80.85 -19.15
CA ALA A 4 1.43 81.00 -20.29
C ALA A 4 1.20 79.90 -21.34
N MET A 5 0.81 80.38 -22.52
CA MET A 5 0.72 79.62 -23.80
C MET A 5 2.10 79.38 -24.38
N GLY A 6 2.25 78.29 -25.14
CA GLY A 6 3.42 78.02 -25.97
C GLY A 6 3.13 76.98 -27.05
N CYS A 7 2.78 77.54 -28.18
CA CYS A 7 2.95 77.27 -29.62
C CYS A 7 3.43 75.92 -30.07
N GLY A 8 2.71 75.36 -31.06
CA GLY A 8 2.90 74.09 -31.73
C GLY A 8 3.96 74.09 -32.83
N MET A 9 4.35 72.85 -33.20
CA MET A 9 4.98 72.59 -34.50
C MET A 9 4.57 71.20 -34.99
N ARG A 10 3.85 71.21 -36.09
CA ARG A 10 3.46 69.99 -36.81
C ARG A 10 4.66 69.48 -37.61
N VAL A 11 5.03 68.18 -37.38
CA VAL A 11 5.91 67.44 -38.29
C VAL A 11 5.07 66.37 -38.95
N MET A 12 4.96 66.38 -40.27
CA MET A 12 4.39 65.36 -41.10
C MET A 12 5.35 64.17 -41.14
N GLY A 13 4.97 63.03 -40.59
CA GLY A 13 5.69 61.77 -40.75
C GLY A 13 5.00 60.92 -41.81
N VAL A 14 5.72 60.56 -42.84
CA VAL A 14 5.33 59.65 -43.93
C VAL A 14 5.24 58.24 -43.36
N SER A 15 4.04 57.64 -43.36
CA SER A 15 3.83 56.24 -42.98
C SER A 15 4.18 55.31 -44.14
N ALA A 16 5.27 54.59 -44.06
CA ALA A 16 5.55 53.45 -44.94
C ALA A 16 4.78 52.22 -44.48
N LEU A 17 3.86 51.75 -45.34
CA LEU A 17 3.06 50.54 -45.14
C LEU A 17 3.97 49.31 -45.41
N VAL A 18 4.46 48.61 -44.38
CA VAL A 18 5.11 47.34 -44.52
C VAL A 18 4.07 46.23 -44.49
N VAL A 19 3.76 45.66 -45.64
CA VAL A 19 2.91 44.46 -45.75
C VAL A 19 3.76 43.26 -45.37
N GLY A 20 3.61 42.83 -44.13
CA GLY A 20 4.20 41.57 -43.64
C GLY A 20 3.38 40.36 -44.14
N LEU A 21 3.97 39.59 -45.00
CA LEU A 21 3.45 38.26 -45.37
C LEU A 21 3.62 37.31 -44.15
N THR A 22 2.55 37.10 -43.40
CA THR A 22 2.51 36.05 -42.37
C THR A 22 2.26 34.70 -43.07
N ALA A 23 3.29 33.88 -43.13
CA ALA A 23 3.14 32.47 -43.48
C ALA A 23 2.30 31.77 -42.40
N PRO A 24 1.33 30.90 -42.77
CA PRO A 24 0.59 30.16 -41.75
C PRO A 24 1.52 29.20 -41.03
N ALA A 25 1.64 29.33 -39.71
CA ALA A 25 2.32 28.38 -38.85
C ALA A 25 1.60 27.03 -38.99
N ALA A 26 2.25 26.06 -39.59
CA ALA A 26 1.77 24.68 -39.62
C ALA A 26 1.62 24.20 -38.17
N ALA A 27 0.36 24.03 -37.76
CA ALA A 27 0.05 23.44 -36.47
C ALA A 27 0.63 22.02 -36.44
N GLN A 28 1.70 21.84 -35.69
CA GLN A 28 2.30 20.56 -35.42
C GLN A 28 1.24 19.74 -34.67
N LYS A 29 0.58 18.80 -35.35
CA LYS A 29 -0.33 17.85 -34.71
C LYS A 29 0.44 17.13 -33.62
N GLY A 30 0.21 17.51 -32.38
CA GLY A 30 0.77 16.83 -31.22
C GLY A 30 0.44 15.33 -31.36
N ARG A 31 1.45 14.49 -31.32
CA ARG A 31 1.30 13.04 -31.35
C ARG A 31 0.50 12.69 -30.09
N VAL A 32 -0.78 12.34 -30.23
CA VAL A 32 -1.61 11.84 -29.15
C VAL A 32 -0.95 10.54 -28.68
N VAL A 33 -0.24 10.61 -27.57
CA VAL A 33 0.29 9.39 -26.93
C VAL A 33 -0.92 8.64 -26.41
N ALA A 34 -1.18 7.46 -26.98
CA ALA A 34 -2.26 6.61 -26.51
C ALA A 34 -2.08 6.31 -25.01
N ALA A 35 -3.17 6.38 -24.25
CA ALA A 35 -3.13 6.04 -22.84
C ALA A 35 -2.58 4.60 -22.64
N PRO A 36 -1.76 4.35 -21.62
CA PRO A 36 -1.24 3.02 -21.35
C PRO A 36 -2.38 2.01 -21.21
N TYR A 37 -2.20 0.82 -21.80
CA TYR A 37 -3.19 -0.26 -21.68
C TYR A 37 -3.43 -0.62 -20.20
N VAL A 38 -4.71 -0.75 -19.84
CA VAL A 38 -5.15 -1.34 -18.57
C VAL A 38 -6.15 -2.45 -18.87
N PRO A 39 -6.10 -3.58 -18.13
CA PRO A 39 -6.98 -4.69 -18.41
C PRO A 39 -8.43 -4.37 -18.05
N PRO A 40 -9.42 -4.76 -18.88
CA PRO A 40 -10.82 -4.68 -18.52
C PRO A 40 -11.17 -5.64 -17.37
N ALA A 41 -12.35 -5.44 -16.77
CA ALA A 41 -12.85 -6.36 -15.74
C ALA A 41 -13.06 -7.77 -16.32
N GLY A 42 -12.72 -8.79 -15.53
CA GLY A 42 -12.94 -10.19 -15.88
C GLY A 42 -12.06 -10.74 -17.03
N ALA A 43 -11.23 -9.91 -17.68
CA ALA A 43 -10.33 -10.34 -18.74
C ALA A 43 -8.98 -9.64 -18.62
N TRP A 44 -7.91 -10.33 -19.01
CA TRP A 44 -6.59 -9.73 -19.09
C TRP A 44 -5.87 -10.26 -20.33
N GLU A 45 -5.55 -9.37 -21.25
CA GLU A 45 -4.88 -9.72 -22.48
C GLU A 45 -3.48 -10.29 -22.19
N ARG A 46 -3.18 -11.42 -22.84
CA ARG A 46 -1.87 -12.06 -22.78
C ARG A 46 -1.06 -11.75 -24.02
N ARG A 47 0.23 -11.55 -23.86
CA ARG A 47 1.17 -11.39 -24.96
C ARG A 47 2.39 -12.28 -24.78
N SER A 48 2.98 -12.73 -25.86
CA SER A 48 4.22 -13.50 -25.79
C SER A 48 5.35 -12.63 -25.23
N PRO A 49 6.23 -13.18 -24.37
CA PRO A 49 7.35 -12.43 -23.81
C PRO A 49 8.19 -11.73 -24.89
N SER A 50 8.44 -12.39 -26.01
CA SER A 50 9.24 -11.85 -27.11
C SER A 50 8.63 -10.58 -27.73
N THR A 51 7.31 -10.53 -27.92
CA THR A 51 6.63 -9.31 -28.41
C THR A 51 6.66 -8.16 -27.43
N MET A 52 6.88 -8.48 -26.14
CA MET A 52 6.99 -7.49 -25.05
C MET A 52 8.43 -7.12 -24.71
N GLY A 53 9.40 -7.51 -25.55
CA GLY A 53 10.82 -7.22 -25.36
C GLY A 53 11.44 -8.01 -24.21
N MET A 54 11.06 -9.27 -24.07
CA MET A 54 11.62 -10.21 -23.08
C MET A 54 12.10 -11.48 -23.77
N ASP A 55 13.24 -11.99 -23.33
CA ASP A 55 13.77 -13.30 -23.72
C ASP A 55 12.94 -14.40 -23.04
N SER A 56 12.24 -15.20 -23.84
CA SER A 56 11.34 -16.24 -23.34
C SER A 56 12.05 -17.33 -22.57
N VAL A 57 13.31 -17.66 -22.93
CA VAL A 57 14.10 -18.71 -22.25
C VAL A 57 14.54 -18.23 -20.88
N LYS A 58 15.07 -17.02 -20.79
CA LYS A 58 15.47 -16.42 -19.50
C LYS A 58 14.28 -16.20 -18.58
N LEU A 59 13.11 -15.81 -19.14
CA LEU A 59 11.90 -15.65 -18.36
C LEU A 59 11.42 -17.01 -17.81
N ALA A 60 11.50 -18.08 -18.61
CA ALA A 60 11.18 -19.43 -18.16
C ALA A 60 12.13 -19.88 -17.05
N ASP A 61 13.42 -19.56 -17.13
CA ASP A 61 14.40 -19.79 -16.04
C ASP A 61 14.02 -19.06 -14.75
N ALA A 62 13.63 -17.79 -14.84
CA ALA A 62 13.16 -17.03 -13.67
C ALA A 62 11.96 -17.69 -12.99
N ILE A 63 10.99 -18.18 -13.79
CA ILE A 63 9.81 -18.88 -13.29
C ILE A 63 10.17 -20.24 -12.66
N ALA A 64 11.01 -21.01 -13.33
CA ALA A 64 11.49 -22.29 -12.82
C ALA A 64 12.21 -22.12 -11.47
N TYR A 65 13.04 -21.07 -11.36
CA TYR A 65 13.68 -20.70 -10.10
C TYR A 65 12.68 -20.33 -9.00
N ALA A 66 11.64 -19.55 -9.29
CA ALA A 66 10.61 -19.21 -8.31
C ALA A 66 9.84 -20.46 -7.82
N ILE A 67 9.60 -21.43 -8.70
CA ILE A 67 8.95 -22.71 -8.36
C ILE A 67 9.90 -23.58 -7.51
N GLU A 68 11.18 -23.69 -7.91
CA GLU A 68 12.19 -24.44 -7.15
C GLU A 68 12.35 -23.88 -5.73
N LYS A 69 12.27 -22.58 -5.58
CA LYS A 69 12.40 -21.87 -4.29
C LYS A 69 11.05 -21.70 -3.58
N GLU A 70 10.10 -22.61 -3.78
CA GLU A 70 8.86 -22.58 -2.99
C GLU A 70 9.19 -22.58 -1.49
N SER A 71 8.49 -21.74 -0.74
CA SER A 71 8.63 -21.66 0.72
C SER A 71 8.39 -23.01 1.38
N THR A 72 9.26 -23.35 2.31
CA THR A 72 9.12 -24.53 3.19
C THR A 72 8.15 -24.29 4.36
N THR A 73 7.62 -23.08 4.50
CA THR A 73 6.57 -22.76 5.49
C THR A 73 5.43 -23.78 5.39
N PRO A 74 4.93 -24.34 6.50
CA PRO A 74 3.79 -25.24 6.47
C PRO A 74 2.61 -24.69 5.68
N ARG A 75 1.90 -25.56 4.95
CA ARG A 75 0.68 -25.13 4.24
C ARG A 75 -0.43 -24.78 5.19
N ASP A 76 -0.48 -25.43 6.34
CA ASP A 76 -1.30 -25.04 7.48
C ASP A 76 -0.66 -23.80 8.15
N LEU A 77 -1.24 -22.63 7.90
CA LEU A 77 -0.73 -21.37 8.43
C LEU A 77 -1.06 -21.16 9.91
N GLU A 78 -2.02 -21.86 10.47
CA GLU A 78 -2.26 -21.87 11.91
C GLU A 78 -1.14 -22.62 12.63
N LEU A 79 -0.77 -23.80 12.14
CA LEU A 79 0.41 -24.54 12.61
C LEU A 79 1.68 -23.69 12.50
N ASN A 80 1.90 -23.06 11.34
CA ASN A 80 3.04 -22.16 11.15
C ASN A 80 3.05 -21.00 12.15
N HIS A 81 1.88 -20.40 12.41
CA HIS A 81 1.75 -19.31 13.37
C HIS A 81 2.24 -19.76 14.77
N TYR A 82 1.76 -20.89 15.28
CA TYR A 82 2.17 -21.41 16.59
C TYR A 82 3.61 -21.93 16.64
N GLN A 83 4.22 -22.22 15.51
CA GLN A 83 5.66 -22.52 15.43
C GLN A 83 6.54 -21.26 15.42
N THR A 84 5.99 -20.11 15.12
CA THR A 84 6.69 -18.81 14.96
C THR A 84 6.16 -17.75 15.92
N PHE A 85 5.33 -16.84 15.45
CA PHE A 85 4.79 -15.70 16.19
C PHE A 85 3.89 -16.08 17.37
N GLY A 86 3.24 -17.24 17.32
CA GLY A 86 2.44 -17.74 18.44
C GLY A 86 3.21 -18.00 19.72
N ARG A 87 4.56 -17.99 19.66
CA ARG A 87 5.46 -18.09 20.82
C ARG A 87 5.76 -16.76 21.48
N GLU A 88 5.40 -15.65 20.84
CA GLU A 88 5.53 -14.32 21.42
C GLU A 88 4.54 -14.13 22.58
N PRO A 89 4.79 -13.19 23.51
CA PRO A 89 3.78 -12.79 24.48
C PRO A 89 2.49 -12.36 23.78
N PHE A 90 1.35 -12.77 24.31
CA PHE A 90 0.05 -12.51 23.64
C PHE A 90 -0.02 -13.04 22.19
N GLY A 91 0.78 -14.06 21.85
CA GLY A 91 0.93 -14.58 20.50
C GLY A 91 -0.28 -15.34 19.94
N THR A 92 -1.32 -15.64 20.72
CA THR A 92 -2.53 -16.35 20.24
C THR A 92 -3.13 -15.67 19.02
N ALA A 93 -3.41 -16.45 17.96
CA ALA A 93 -4.14 -15.98 16.80
C ALA A 93 -5.57 -15.56 17.22
N ILE A 94 -6.02 -14.43 16.69
CA ILE A 94 -7.36 -13.85 16.99
C ILE A 94 -8.11 -13.44 15.72
N GLY A 95 -7.60 -13.82 14.57
CA GLY A 95 -8.25 -13.64 13.27
C GLY A 95 -8.05 -14.86 12.39
N PRO A 96 -8.78 -14.98 11.29
CA PRO A 96 -8.73 -16.14 10.42
C PRO A 96 -7.33 -16.33 9.80
N LEU A 97 -6.87 -17.58 9.82
CA LEU A 97 -5.72 -18.07 9.11
C LEU A 97 -6.19 -19.20 8.18
N ALA A 98 -5.96 -19.04 6.88
CA ALA A 98 -6.34 -20.06 5.89
C ALA A 98 -5.09 -20.79 5.40
N PRO A 99 -5.20 -22.08 5.00
CA PRO A 99 -4.10 -22.79 4.38
C PRO A 99 -3.55 -22.06 3.15
N ARG A 100 -2.24 -22.15 2.92
CA ARG A 100 -1.58 -21.61 1.74
C ARG A 100 -1.52 -22.60 0.59
N GLY A 101 -1.52 -22.10 -0.63
CA GLY A 101 -1.19 -22.86 -1.83
C GLY A 101 0.31 -23.07 -2.04
N GLY A 102 0.66 -23.50 -3.26
CA GLY A 102 2.02 -23.60 -3.74
C GLY A 102 2.59 -22.31 -4.29
N ALA A 103 3.84 -22.36 -4.76
CA ALA A 103 4.47 -21.25 -5.46
C ALA A 103 3.60 -20.80 -6.63
N THR A 104 3.22 -19.53 -6.63
CA THR A 104 2.29 -18.95 -7.59
C THR A 104 2.77 -17.57 -8.02
N GLY A 105 2.51 -17.20 -9.27
CA GLY A 105 2.81 -15.84 -9.69
C GLY A 105 2.16 -15.41 -11.00
N VAL A 106 2.24 -14.09 -11.20
CA VAL A 106 1.77 -13.38 -12.38
C VAL A 106 2.80 -12.32 -12.75
N ILE A 107 3.25 -12.30 -14.01
CA ILE A 107 4.14 -11.27 -14.54
C ILE A 107 3.41 -10.45 -15.58
N VAL A 108 3.42 -9.14 -15.37
CA VAL A 108 2.81 -8.13 -16.25
C VAL A 108 3.91 -7.24 -16.83
N ARG A 109 3.89 -7.02 -18.14
CA ARG A 109 4.79 -6.12 -18.84
C ARG A 109 3.98 -5.15 -19.70
N LYS A 110 4.19 -3.84 -19.50
CA LYS A 110 3.46 -2.77 -20.21
C LYS A 110 1.92 -2.94 -20.12
N GLY A 111 1.45 -3.44 -18.97
CA GLY A 111 0.04 -3.70 -18.71
C GLY A 111 -0.47 -5.07 -19.20
N TYR A 112 0.28 -5.83 -19.99
CA TYR A 112 -0.11 -7.14 -20.53
C TYR A 112 0.47 -8.29 -19.70
N VAL A 113 -0.29 -9.37 -19.53
CA VAL A 113 0.22 -10.59 -18.88
C VAL A 113 1.19 -11.29 -19.84
N VAL A 114 2.40 -11.55 -19.38
CA VAL A 114 3.43 -12.26 -20.16
C VAL A 114 3.70 -13.66 -19.64
N ALA A 115 3.46 -13.92 -18.35
CA ALA A 115 3.64 -15.24 -17.77
C ALA A 115 2.78 -15.41 -16.50
N THR A 116 2.48 -16.69 -16.19
CA THR A 116 1.84 -17.12 -14.94
C THR A 116 2.33 -18.51 -14.60
N TRP A 117 2.34 -18.85 -13.31
CA TRP A 117 2.59 -20.19 -12.81
C TRP A 117 1.78 -20.47 -11.55
N GLY A 118 1.67 -21.75 -11.15
CA GLY A 118 0.85 -22.18 -10.01
C GLY A 118 -0.64 -21.96 -10.24
N ASP A 119 -1.38 -21.61 -9.20
CA ASP A 119 -2.79 -21.27 -9.26
C ASP A 119 -3.03 -19.77 -8.93
N PRO A 120 -3.01 -18.88 -9.92
CA PRO A 120 -3.24 -17.46 -9.68
C PRO A 120 -4.66 -17.10 -9.22
N ASN A 121 -5.61 -18.04 -9.29
CA ASN A 121 -6.99 -17.83 -8.83
C ASN A 121 -7.17 -18.16 -7.35
N ALA A 122 -6.22 -18.87 -6.74
CA ALA A 122 -6.30 -19.22 -5.32
C ALA A 122 -6.40 -17.96 -4.46
N VAL A 123 -7.45 -17.89 -3.64
CA VAL A 123 -7.67 -16.80 -2.67
C VAL A 123 -6.98 -17.18 -1.37
N GLU A 124 -5.89 -16.50 -1.08
CA GLU A 124 -5.02 -16.81 0.05
C GLU A 124 -4.68 -15.55 0.83
N ILE A 125 -4.25 -15.72 2.07
CA ILE A 125 -3.80 -14.60 2.91
C ILE A 125 -2.60 -13.87 2.25
N ALA A 126 -2.67 -12.56 2.18
CA ALA A 126 -1.59 -11.72 1.65
C ALA A 126 -0.67 -11.19 2.75
N ASN A 127 -0.98 -11.47 4.01
CA ASN A 127 -0.24 -10.98 5.16
C ASN A 127 -0.02 -9.45 5.08
N SER A 128 1.19 -8.99 5.28
CA SER A 128 1.50 -7.55 5.34
C SER A 128 1.39 -6.80 4.01
N VAL A 129 1.14 -7.45 2.87
CA VAL A 129 0.70 -6.74 1.65
C VAL A 129 -0.58 -5.94 1.93
N THR A 130 -1.41 -6.41 2.87
CA THR A 130 -2.60 -5.70 3.38
C THR A 130 -2.30 -4.26 3.80
N LYS A 131 -1.11 -3.97 4.33
CA LYS A 131 -0.72 -2.63 4.78
C LYS A 131 -0.74 -1.61 3.64
N SER A 132 -0.40 -2.03 2.44
CA SER A 132 -0.44 -1.16 1.26
C SER A 132 -1.87 -0.85 0.82
N PHE A 133 -2.80 -1.79 0.97
CA PHE A 133 -4.22 -1.54 0.79
C PHE A 133 -4.76 -0.58 1.86
N LEU A 134 -4.32 -0.72 3.11
CA LEU A 134 -4.67 0.21 4.18
C LEU A 134 -4.15 1.62 3.87
N SER A 135 -2.89 1.76 3.48
CA SER A 135 -2.33 3.04 3.03
C SER A 135 -3.17 3.67 1.91
N THR A 136 -3.62 2.87 0.95
CA THR A 136 -4.48 3.33 -0.15
C THR A 136 -5.80 3.87 0.37
N VAL A 137 -6.46 3.19 1.31
CA VAL A 137 -7.74 3.65 1.90
C VAL A 137 -7.56 4.93 2.72
N VAL A 138 -6.42 5.10 3.41
CA VAL A 138 -6.06 6.37 4.06
C VAL A 138 -5.83 7.46 3.02
N GLY A 139 -5.17 7.15 1.90
CA GLY A 139 -4.99 8.07 0.78
C GLY A 139 -6.29 8.54 0.15
N LEU A 140 -7.24 7.64 0.00
CA LEU A 140 -8.58 8.02 -0.46
C LEU A 140 -9.29 8.96 0.53
N ALA A 141 -9.04 8.81 1.85
CA ALA A 141 -9.59 9.73 2.84
C ALA A 141 -8.91 11.12 2.76
N PHE A 142 -7.62 11.15 2.48
CA PHE A 142 -6.88 12.39 2.19
C PHE A 142 -7.44 13.06 0.92
N ASP A 143 -7.59 12.34 -0.16
CA ASP A 143 -8.13 12.85 -1.44
C ASP A 143 -9.57 13.35 -1.32
N ALA A 144 -10.37 12.74 -0.44
CA ALA A 144 -11.73 13.16 -0.14
C ALA A 144 -11.80 14.35 0.86
N GLY A 145 -10.67 14.89 1.30
CA GLY A 145 -10.60 15.98 2.27
C GLY A 145 -11.02 15.59 3.70
N ARG A 146 -11.19 14.30 3.99
CA ARG A 146 -11.50 13.78 5.32
C ARG A 146 -10.28 13.82 6.25
N ILE A 147 -9.10 13.72 5.69
CA ILE A 147 -7.81 14.00 6.30
C ILE A 147 -7.26 15.24 5.60
N ARG A 148 -7.21 16.37 6.30
CA ARG A 148 -6.79 17.65 5.73
C ARG A 148 -5.28 17.67 5.46
N SER A 149 -4.49 17.18 6.41
CA SER A 149 -3.05 17.00 6.30
C SER A 149 -2.60 15.70 6.97
N VAL A 150 -1.58 15.06 6.42
CA VAL A 150 -0.94 13.91 7.07
C VAL A 150 -0.20 14.31 8.35
N ASP A 151 0.10 15.59 8.52
CA ASP A 151 0.75 16.17 9.69
C ASP A 151 -0.26 16.53 10.81
N ASP A 152 -1.57 16.47 10.52
CA ASP A 152 -2.59 16.64 11.55
C ASP A 152 -2.55 15.47 12.53
N THR A 153 -2.77 15.74 13.81
CA THR A 153 -2.81 14.71 14.84
C THR A 153 -4.06 13.85 14.69
N VAL A 154 -3.88 12.52 14.81
CA VAL A 154 -4.99 11.57 14.71
C VAL A 154 -5.98 11.74 15.86
N ALA A 155 -5.53 12.18 17.02
CA ALA A 155 -6.37 12.46 18.18
C ALA A 155 -7.54 13.41 17.89
N GLN A 156 -7.39 14.34 16.92
CA GLN A 156 -8.43 15.30 16.55
C GLN A 156 -9.70 14.65 15.97
N VAL A 157 -9.59 13.43 15.45
CA VAL A 157 -10.69 12.70 14.79
C VAL A 157 -11.06 11.40 15.50
N MET A 158 -10.47 11.17 16.70
CA MET A 158 -10.65 9.93 17.47
C MET A 158 -11.48 10.19 18.73
N PRO A 159 -12.81 10.00 18.68
CA PRO A 159 -13.63 10.02 19.90
C PRO A 159 -13.37 8.77 20.76
N PRO A 160 -13.87 8.71 21.98
CA PRO A 160 -14.02 7.44 22.69
C PRO A 160 -14.89 6.49 21.87
N ILE A 161 -14.39 5.28 21.60
CA ILE A 161 -15.01 4.30 20.74
C ILE A 161 -15.64 3.19 21.56
N LEU A 162 -16.92 2.95 21.39
CA LEU A 162 -17.61 1.85 22.07
C LEU A 162 -17.22 0.52 21.37
N ARG A 163 -16.66 -0.40 22.15
CA ARG A 163 -16.39 -1.77 21.69
C ARG A 163 -17.72 -2.54 21.57
N ALA A 164 -17.83 -3.34 20.53
CA ALA A 164 -18.84 -4.37 20.41
C ALA A 164 -18.15 -5.73 20.56
N TYR A 165 -18.83 -6.70 21.15
CA TYR A 165 -18.27 -8.04 21.35
C TYR A 165 -18.86 -9.02 20.34
N SER A 166 -18.04 -9.84 19.72
CA SER A 166 -18.45 -10.75 18.64
C SER A 166 -18.81 -12.17 19.07
N ASN A 167 -18.84 -12.48 20.38
CA ASN A 167 -19.21 -13.83 20.85
C ASN A 167 -20.68 -14.21 20.64
N GLY A 168 -21.40 -13.45 19.81
CA GLY A 168 -22.80 -13.70 19.49
C GLY A 168 -23.82 -13.15 20.51
N THR A 169 -23.37 -12.56 21.61
CA THR A 169 -24.25 -12.04 22.67
C THR A 169 -24.50 -10.52 22.57
N GLY A 170 -23.98 -9.85 21.54
CA GLY A 170 -24.25 -8.43 21.30
C GLY A 170 -23.26 -7.47 21.91
N LEU A 171 -23.71 -6.31 22.35
CA LEU A 171 -22.91 -5.22 22.90
C LEU A 171 -22.11 -5.66 24.13
N ALA A 172 -20.99 -5.01 24.37
CA ALA A 172 -20.07 -5.21 25.48
C ALA A 172 -20.70 -4.95 26.89
N ALA A 173 -21.91 -5.46 27.13
CA ALA A 173 -22.63 -5.29 28.39
C ALA A 173 -21.85 -5.88 29.59
N ASP A 174 -21.02 -6.89 29.35
CA ASP A 174 -20.28 -7.61 30.36
C ASP A 174 -18.87 -7.04 30.62
N TRP A 175 -18.48 -5.96 29.95
CA TRP A 175 -17.20 -5.30 30.19
C TRP A 175 -17.32 -4.32 31.38
N PRO A 176 -16.54 -4.50 32.45
CA PRO A 176 -16.66 -3.63 33.62
C PRO A 176 -16.22 -2.20 33.30
N GLY A 177 -17.05 -1.23 33.65
CA GLY A 177 -16.71 0.19 33.68
C GLY A 177 -16.15 0.73 32.35
N ASP A 178 -14.98 1.37 32.42
CA ASP A 178 -14.34 2.01 31.28
C ASP A 178 -13.71 1.05 30.24
N ALA A 179 -13.62 -0.26 30.57
CA ALA A 179 -13.04 -1.25 29.64
C ALA A 179 -13.81 -1.42 28.32
N LYS A 180 -15.11 -1.03 28.29
CA LYS A 180 -15.91 -0.98 27.06
C LYS A 180 -15.53 0.13 26.08
N TRP A 181 -14.77 1.12 26.54
CA TRP A 181 -14.35 2.25 25.74
C TRP A 181 -12.89 2.12 25.29
N LEU A 182 -12.65 2.23 23.98
CA LEU A 182 -11.31 2.41 23.44
C LEU A 182 -10.99 3.89 23.39
N ARG A 183 -9.80 4.26 23.89
CA ARG A 183 -9.28 5.63 23.90
C ARG A 183 -7.81 5.63 23.44
N PRO A 184 -7.54 5.23 22.17
CA PRO A 184 -6.18 4.94 21.74
C PRO A 184 -5.25 6.16 21.67
N PHE A 185 -5.79 7.38 21.80
CA PHE A 185 -5.03 8.62 21.71
C PHE A 185 -5.18 9.53 22.93
N ASP A 186 -5.54 8.99 24.09
CA ASP A 186 -5.76 9.83 25.30
C ASP A 186 -4.48 10.17 26.06
N SER A 187 -3.40 9.35 25.94
CA SER A 187 -2.16 9.65 26.63
C SER A 187 -1.48 10.91 26.06
N PRO A 188 -0.69 11.64 26.85
CA PRO A 188 0.05 12.82 26.37
C PRO A 188 0.95 12.51 25.17
N HIS A 189 1.57 11.32 25.13
CA HIS A 189 2.38 10.87 24.01
C HIS A 189 1.52 10.64 22.76
N ASN A 190 0.46 9.83 22.86
CA ASN A 190 -0.38 9.45 21.72
C ASN A 190 -1.15 10.63 21.12
N LYS A 191 -1.49 11.67 21.91
CA LYS A 191 -2.13 12.89 21.40
C LYS A 191 -1.31 13.64 20.36
N ARG A 192 0.01 13.44 20.34
CA ARG A 192 0.95 14.10 19.42
C ARG A 192 1.11 13.35 18.08
N LEU A 193 0.59 12.14 17.99
CA LEU A 193 0.81 11.28 16.84
C LEU A 193 0.02 11.75 15.62
N THR A 194 0.70 11.87 14.49
CA THR A 194 0.13 12.27 13.21
C THR A 194 -0.17 11.06 12.32
N TRP A 195 -0.92 11.27 11.27
CA TRP A 195 -1.14 10.25 10.24
C TRP A 195 0.18 9.81 9.59
N ASP A 196 1.10 10.76 9.32
CA ASP A 196 2.44 10.46 8.78
C ASP A 196 3.22 9.53 9.70
N HIS A 197 3.19 9.79 11.02
CA HIS A 197 3.87 8.92 12.00
C HIS A 197 3.35 7.48 11.96
N LEU A 198 2.03 7.28 11.87
CA LEU A 198 1.44 5.94 11.79
C LEU A 198 1.74 5.26 10.45
N LEU A 199 1.59 5.98 9.34
CA LEU A 199 1.83 5.46 7.98
C LEU A 199 3.29 5.02 7.78
N ARG A 200 4.24 5.73 8.39
CA ARG A 200 5.68 5.43 8.31
C ARG A 200 6.16 4.47 9.39
N GLN A 201 5.29 4.06 10.31
CA GLN A 201 5.67 3.25 11.48
C GLN A 201 6.78 3.88 12.35
N VAL A 202 6.68 5.18 12.56
CA VAL A 202 7.58 5.96 13.41
C VAL A 202 6.84 6.63 14.57
N SER A 203 5.66 6.11 14.93
CA SER A 203 4.77 6.73 15.91
C SER A 203 5.19 6.48 17.36
N ASP A 204 5.81 5.35 17.63
CA ASP A 204 5.97 4.83 19.00
C ASP A 204 4.67 4.86 19.82
N TRP A 205 3.53 4.64 19.18
CA TRP A 205 2.23 4.57 19.85
C TRP A 205 2.29 3.57 21.01
N GLU A 206 1.74 3.96 22.15
CA GLU A 206 1.69 3.14 23.36
C GLU A 206 0.28 2.68 23.67
N GLY A 207 0.14 1.42 24.07
CA GLY A 207 -1.14 0.88 24.50
C GLY A 207 -1.38 -0.56 24.11
N THR A 208 -2.63 -0.96 24.31
CA THR A 208 -3.14 -2.29 23.94
C THR A 208 -4.35 -2.11 23.03
N LEU A 209 -4.33 -2.76 21.87
CA LEU A 209 -5.47 -2.80 20.97
C LEU A 209 -5.82 -4.25 20.67
N TRP A 210 -7.12 -4.60 20.74
CA TRP A 210 -7.64 -5.96 20.51
C TRP A 210 -6.96 -7.04 21.38
N GLY A 211 -6.56 -6.67 22.61
CA GLY A 211 -5.84 -7.57 23.52
C GLY A 211 -4.37 -7.76 23.18
N LYS A 212 -3.82 -7.01 22.22
CA LYS A 212 -2.41 -7.07 21.82
C LYS A 212 -1.69 -5.79 22.28
N PRO A 213 -0.86 -5.86 23.33
CA PRO A 213 0.01 -4.75 23.71
C PRO A 213 1.01 -4.46 22.59
N GLU A 214 1.33 -3.20 22.35
CA GLU A 214 2.29 -2.82 21.28
C GLU A 214 3.68 -3.41 21.50
N TRP A 215 4.11 -3.53 22.75
CA TRP A 215 5.41 -4.11 23.10
C TRP A 215 5.50 -5.62 22.90
N ALA A 216 4.35 -6.30 22.80
CA ALA A 216 4.30 -7.75 22.59
C ALA A 216 4.50 -8.17 21.13
N ASP A 217 4.50 -7.23 20.20
CA ASP A 217 4.76 -7.48 18.79
C ASP A 217 6.26 -7.46 18.52
N ARG A 218 6.85 -8.61 18.24
CA ARG A 218 8.30 -8.78 18.01
C ARG A 218 9.11 -8.22 19.18
N PRO A 219 8.86 -8.69 20.41
CA PRO A 219 9.40 -8.10 21.61
C PRO A 219 10.93 -8.17 21.61
N ALA A 220 11.56 -7.17 22.23
CA ALA A 220 12.99 -7.19 22.44
C ALA A 220 13.39 -8.44 23.26
N PRO A 221 14.60 -9.01 23.04
CA PRO A 221 15.03 -10.20 23.75
C PRO A 221 15.06 -10.04 25.28
N GLN A 222 15.23 -8.81 25.77
CA GLN A 222 15.33 -8.52 27.18
C GLN A 222 13.95 -8.19 27.80
N VAL A 223 13.36 -9.15 28.47
CA VAL A 223 12.01 -9.07 29.07
C VAL A 223 11.81 -7.84 29.96
N SER A 224 12.84 -7.45 30.76
CA SER A 224 12.77 -6.30 31.68
C SER A 224 12.54 -4.96 30.97
N THR A 225 12.76 -4.88 29.66
CA THR A 225 12.57 -3.63 28.90
C THR A 225 11.20 -3.50 28.26
N TRP A 226 10.39 -4.55 28.23
CA TRP A 226 9.15 -4.58 27.47
C TRP A 226 8.15 -3.49 27.86
N THR A 227 7.96 -3.28 29.16
CA THR A 227 6.97 -2.33 29.66
C THR A 227 7.59 -1.06 30.27
N THR A 228 8.92 -1.00 30.38
CA THR A 228 9.64 0.07 31.10
C THR A 228 10.48 0.96 30.18
N ARG A 229 10.58 0.67 28.90
CA ARG A 229 11.35 1.52 27.99
C ARG A 229 10.75 2.93 27.90
N PRO A 230 11.56 3.97 27.89
CA PRO A 230 11.07 5.33 27.69
C PRO A 230 10.50 5.46 26.25
N ARG A 231 9.46 6.28 26.10
CA ARG A 231 8.94 6.64 24.79
C ARG A 231 9.93 7.50 24.03
N VAL A 232 10.03 7.24 22.73
CA VAL A 232 10.86 8.07 21.83
C VAL A 232 10.03 9.19 21.21
N GLU A 233 10.69 10.22 20.72
CA GLU A 233 10.01 11.29 20.02
C GLU A 233 9.36 10.75 18.73
N PRO A 234 8.06 10.99 18.51
CA PRO A 234 7.38 10.57 17.29
C PRO A 234 8.12 11.06 16.04
N GLY A 235 8.29 10.18 15.06
CA GLY A 235 9.05 10.46 13.86
C GLY A 235 10.54 10.12 13.91
N SER A 236 11.11 9.88 15.11
CA SER A 236 12.56 9.71 15.29
C SER A 236 13.07 8.28 15.08
N VAL A 237 12.26 7.28 15.41
CA VAL A 237 12.64 5.86 15.36
C VAL A 237 11.61 5.07 14.57
N TYR A 238 12.08 4.28 13.62
CA TYR A 238 11.27 3.31 12.90
C TYR A 238 11.16 2.01 13.70
N GLU A 239 9.93 1.54 13.87
CA GLU A 239 9.65 0.24 14.49
C GLU A 239 8.46 -0.41 13.77
N TYR A 240 8.72 -1.49 13.06
CA TYR A 240 7.67 -2.25 12.39
C TYR A 240 6.79 -2.96 13.43
N ASN A 241 5.54 -2.53 13.55
CA ASN A 241 4.65 -2.98 14.62
C ASN A 241 3.20 -3.13 14.14
N ASP A 242 2.69 -4.36 14.20
CA ASP A 242 1.36 -4.70 13.68
C ASP A 242 0.23 -4.13 14.55
N THR A 243 0.42 -3.98 15.88
CA THR A 243 -0.56 -3.33 16.75
C THR A 243 -0.74 -1.85 16.34
N ARG A 244 0.34 -1.15 16.04
CA ARG A 244 0.30 0.26 15.59
C ARG A 244 -0.34 0.41 14.21
N VAL A 245 -0.17 -0.58 13.33
CA VAL A 245 -0.88 -0.61 12.04
C VAL A 245 -2.37 -0.82 12.23
N ASN A 246 -2.79 -1.65 13.20
CA ASN A 246 -4.20 -1.83 13.54
C ASN A 246 -4.81 -0.55 14.16
N VAL A 247 -4.02 0.24 14.87
CA VAL A 247 -4.44 1.60 15.33
C VAL A 247 -4.71 2.51 14.14
N LEU A 248 -3.87 2.48 13.10
CA LEU A 248 -4.12 3.21 11.86
C LEU A 248 -5.40 2.73 11.16
N ALA A 249 -5.66 1.42 11.12
CA ALA A 249 -6.89 0.86 10.53
C ALA A 249 -8.14 1.35 11.29
N LEU A 250 -8.09 1.36 12.62
CA LEU A 250 -9.17 1.88 13.45
C LEU A 250 -9.39 3.39 13.23
N ALA A 251 -8.31 4.16 13.13
CA ALA A 251 -8.39 5.59 12.84
C ALA A 251 -8.99 5.88 11.45
N ALA A 252 -8.58 5.13 10.45
CA ALA A 252 -9.15 5.22 9.10
C ALA A 252 -10.66 4.88 9.10
N LEU A 253 -11.06 3.86 9.85
CA LEU A 253 -12.47 3.50 10.02
C LEU A 253 -13.30 4.64 10.63
N GLN A 254 -12.77 5.34 11.65
CA GLN A 254 -13.43 6.49 12.27
C GLN A 254 -13.61 7.65 11.29
N VAL A 255 -12.59 7.94 10.49
CA VAL A 255 -12.64 9.03 9.49
C VAL A 255 -13.62 8.72 8.36
N TRP A 256 -13.66 7.49 7.90
CA TRP A 256 -14.60 7.07 6.85
C TRP A 256 -16.03 6.93 7.35
N ARG A 257 -16.24 6.49 8.58
CA ARG A 257 -17.55 6.09 9.16
C ARG A 257 -18.26 5.05 8.32
N GLN A 258 -17.49 4.19 7.65
CA GLN A 258 -17.93 3.09 6.80
C GLN A 258 -16.90 1.96 6.87
N PRO A 259 -17.30 0.69 6.70
CA PRO A 259 -16.35 -0.43 6.63
C PRO A 259 -15.27 -0.19 5.57
N LEU A 260 -14.01 -0.32 5.95
CA LEU A 260 -12.89 -0.08 5.02
C LEU A 260 -12.91 -1.01 3.80
N PRO A 261 -13.35 -2.28 3.89
CA PRO A 261 -13.50 -3.13 2.71
C PRO A 261 -14.48 -2.58 1.66
N GLU A 262 -15.55 -1.91 2.09
CA GLU A 262 -16.51 -1.29 1.17
C GLU A 262 -15.87 -0.11 0.44
N ILE A 263 -15.14 0.74 1.17
CA ILE A 263 -14.39 1.87 0.58
C ILE A 263 -13.37 1.37 -0.44
N LEU A 264 -12.61 0.33 -0.09
CA LEU A 264 -11.62 -0.25 -0.99
C LEU A 264 -12.28 -0.85 -2.23
N ARG A 265 -13.39 -1.58 -2.04
CA ARG A 265 -14.16 -2.16 -3.14
C ARG A 265 -14.61 -1.10 -4.13
N ASP A 266 -15.36 -0.12 -3.64
CA ASP A 266 -16.08 0.84 -4.49
C ASP A 266 -15.13 1.82 -5.19
N LYS A 267 -14.05 2.19 -4.53
CA LYS A 267 -13.14 3.24 -5.03
C LYS A 267 -11.91 2.71 -5.76
N ILE A 268 -11.51 1.47 -5.50
CA ILE A 268 -10.30 0.89 -6.09
C ILE A 268 -10.59 -0.45 -6.77
N MET A 269 -11.06 -1.47 -6.05
CA MET A 269 -11.05 -2.83 -6.56
C MET A 269 -12.01 -3.04 -7.74
N GLU A 270 -13.23 -2.52 -7.66
CA GLU A 270 -14.17 -2.54 -8.79
C GLU A 270 -13.68 -1.68 -9.96
N PRO A 271 -13.24 -0.42 -9.77
CA PRO A 271 -12.69 0.40 -10.86
C PRO A 271 -11.49 -0.23 -11.59
N ILE A 272 -10.61 -0.96 -10.89
CA ILE A 272 -9.50 -1.67 -11.56
C ILE A 272 -9.91 -3.02 -12.12
N GLY A 273 -11.17 -3.40 -12.01
CA GLY A 273 -11.70 -4.66 -12.51
C GLY A 273 -11.22 -5.90 -11.77
N ALA A 274 -10.93 -5.76 -10.48
CA ALA A 274 -10.61 -6.90 -9.61
C ALA A 274 -11.81 -7.85 -9.47
N SER A 275 -11.54 -9.08 -9.07
CA SER A 275 -12.57 -10.07 -8.81
C SER A 275 -13.43 -9.69 -7.59
N ASN A 276 -14.53 -10.40 -7.39
CA ASN A 276 -15.36 -10.27 -6.20
C ASN A 276 -15.02 -11.33 -5.12
N THR A 277 -13.89 -12.04 -5.27
CA THR A 277 -13.51 -13.15 -4.38
C THR A 277 -12.65 -12.71 -3.21
N TRP A 278 -11.96 -11.57 -3.30
CA TRP A 278 -11.15 -11.07 -2.20
C TRP A 278 -12.00 -10.69 -0.97
N ARG A 279 -11.41 -10.76 0.22
CA ARG A 279 -12.01 -10.35 1.49
C ARG A 279 -10.95 -9.67 2.35
N TRP A 280 -11.39 -8.78 3.23
CA TRP A 280 -10.52 -8.13 4.19
C TRP A 280 -11.10 -8.30 5.59
N TYR A 281 -10.47 -9.13 6.40
CA TYR A 281 -10.93 -9.51 7.72
C TYR A 281 -10.21 -8.74 8.82
N GLY A 282 -10.94 -8.47 9.91
CA GLY A 282 -10.37 -8.05 11.19
C GLY A 282 -10.13 -9.26 12.12
N TYR A 283 -10.15 -9.00 13.40
CA TYR A 283 -10.05 -9.97 14.46
C TYR A 283 -11.42 -10.28 15.07
N ASP A 284 -11.55 -11.42 15.72
CA ASP A 284 -12.82 -11.86 16.35
C ASP A 284 -13.32 -10.84 17.37
N ASN A 285 -12.41 -10.12 18.04
CA ASN A 285 -12.71 -9.11 19.05
C ASN A 285 -12.57 -7.67 18.54
N SER A 286 -12.39 -7.42 17.23
CA SER A 286 -12.18 -6.08 16.68
C SER A 286 -13.43 -5.36 16.22
N TRP A 287 -14.58 -5.69 16.84
CA TRP A 287 -15.87 -5.07 16.55
C TRP A 287 -16.10 -3.84 17.41
N ILE A 288 -16.63 -2.80 16.78
CA ILE A 288 -16.98 -1.53 17.43
C ILE A 288 -18.43 -1.15 17.06
N VAL A 289 -19.00 -0.24 17.84
CA VAL A 289 -20.25 0.42 17.49
C VAL A 289 -19.92 1.72 16.77
N LEU A 290 -20.35 1.84 15.53
CA LEU A 290 -20.19 3.02 14.69
C LEU A 290 -21.56 3.40 14.12
N ASP A 291 -22.04 4.60 14.48
CA ASP A 291 -23.35 5.12 14.03
C ASP A 291 -24.51 4.14 14.28
N GLY A 292 -24.52 3.50 15.46
CA GLY A 292 -25.54 2.54 15.84
C GLY A 292 -25.44 1.15 15.20
N LYS A 293 -24.37 0.89 14.43
CA LYS A 293 -24.12 -0.41 13.78
C LYS A 293 -22.87 -1.06 14.35
N MET A 294 -22.86 -2.39 14.40
CA MET A 294 -21.64 -3.15 14.66
C MET A 294 -20.80 -3.20 13.39
N VAL A 295 -19.57 -2.70 13.47
CA VAL A 295 -18.62 -2.67 12.36
C VAL A 295 -17.30 -3.26 12.81
N GLN A 296 -16.70 -4.13 11.98
CA GLN A 296 -15.40 -4.70 12.27
C GLN A 296 -14.29 -3.73 11.83
N SER A 297 -13.36 -3.41 12.75
CA SER A 297 -12.08 -2.83 12.39
C SER A 297 -11.22 -3.93 11.77
N VAL A 298 -10.78 -3.73 10.53
CA VAL A 298 -9.97 -4.72 9.83
C VAL A 298 -8.56 -4.84 10.41
N SER A 299 -7.93 -6.02 10.25
CA SER A 299 -6.51 -6.19 10.50
C SER A 299 -5.69 -5.51 9.41
N GLY A 300 -4.64 -4.81 9.78
CA GLY A 300 -3.65 -4.27 8.84
C GLY A 300 -2.71 -5.34 8.25
N GLY A 301 -3.05 -6.62 8.38
CA GLY A 301 -2.21 -7.73 7.94
C GLY A 301 -1.16 -8.11 8.96
N GLY A 302 -1.50 -8.01 10.24
CA GLY A 302 -0.67 -8.46 11.34
C GLY A 302 -0.59 -9.98 11.42
N HIS A 303 0.40 -10.48 12.16
CA HIS A 303 0.69 -11.90 12.23
C HIS A 303 -0.30 -12.72 13.07
N TRP A 304 -1.26 -12.08 13.76
CA TRP A 304 -2.32 -12.77 14.54
C TRP A 304 -3.53 -13.18 13.70
N GLY A 305 -3.39 -13.25 12.37
CA GLY A 305 -4.45 -13.57 11.42
C GLY A 305 -5.20 -12.34 10.90
N GLY A 306 -6.23 -12.57 10.12
CA GLY A 306 -6.97 -11.50 9.43
C GLY A 306 -6.15 -10.84 8.31
N GLY A 307 -6.59 -9.67 7.85
CA GLY A 307 -6.01 -9.00 6.69
C GLY A 307 -6.64 -9.45 5.37
N MET A 308 -5.98 -9.14 4.25
CA MET A 308 -6.48 -9.45 2.92
C MET A 308 -6.33 -10.94 2.59
N MET A 309 -7.46 -11.55 2.22
CA MET A 309 -7.53 -12.80 1.47
C MET A 309 -7.76 -12.42 0.01
N ILE A 310 -6.81 -12.74 -0.87
CA ILE A 310 -6.80 -12.19 -2.24
C ILE A 310 -6.06 -13.14 -3.18
N ASN A 311 -6.47 -13.19 -4.44
CA ASN A 311 -5.79 -13.96 -5.48
C ASN A 311 -4.66 -13.16 -6.14
N ALA A 312 -3.79 -13.84 -6.90
CA ALA A 312 -2.63 -13.20 -7.52
C ALA A 312 -3.01 -12.23 -8.67
N TRP A 313 -4.15 -12.44 -9.33
CA TRP A 313 -4.63 -11.53 -10.37
C TRP A 313 -4.99 -10.16 -9.80
N ASP A 314 -5.73 -10.15 -8.69
CA ASP A 314 -6.14 -8.90 -8.03
C ASP A 314 -4.93 -8.18 -7.43
N MET A 315 -3.95 -8.93 -6.89
CA MET A 315 -2.68 -8.35 -6.48
C MET A 315 -1.93 -7.70 -7.65
N ALA A 316 -1.92 -8.34 -8.81
CA ALA A 316 -1.27 -7.78 -10.01
C ALA A 316 -1.98 -6.52 -10.53
N ARG A 317 -3.33 -6.46 -10.47
CA ARG A 317 -4.10 -5.24 -10.79
C ARG A 317 -3.76 -4.10 -9.85
N PHE A 318 -3.69 -4.38 -8.55
CA PHE A 318 -3.27 -3.39 -7.57
C PHE A 318 -1.82 -2.92 -7.80
N GLY A 319 -0.91 -3.84 -8.12
CA GLY A 319 0.46 -3.50 -8.50
C GLY A 319 0.52 -2.60 -9.74
N LEU A 320 -0.30 -2.88 -10.75
CA LEU A 320 -0.38 -2.05 -11.97
C LEU A 320 -0.95 -0.66 -11.66
N LEU A 321 -1.94 -0.55 -10.78
CA LEU A 321 -2.47 0.74 -10.32
C LEU A 321 -1.37 1.57 -9.63
N THR A 322 -0.61 0.96 -8.72
CA THR A 322 0.48 1.66 -8.01
C THR A 322 1.63 2.03 -8.94
N GLN A 323 1.95 1.18 -9.92
CA GLN A 323 2.91 1.49 -10.98
C GLN A 323 2.47 2.70 -11.83
N ARG A 324 1.17 2.79 -12.13
CA ARG A 324 0.55 3.90 -12.88
C ARG A 324 0.23 5.11 -11.99
N ARG A 325 0.82 5.17 -10.80
CA ARG A 325 0.67 6.27 -9.85
C ARG A 325 -0.79 6.63 -9.56
N GLY A 326 -1.62 5.60 -9.36
CA GLY A 326 -3.04 5.72 -9.05
C GLY A 326 -3.96 5.98 -10.25
N ALA A 327 -3.43 6.03 -11.46
CA ALA A 327 -4.21 6.21 -12.68
C ALA A 327 -4.67 4.87 -13.26
N TRP A 328 -5.92 4.81 -13.74
CA TRP A 328 -6.50 3.63 -14.36
C TRP A 328 -7.51 4.01 -15.44
N GLY A 329 -7.27 3.58 -16.68
CA GLY A 329 -8.21 3.80 -17.79
C GLY A 329 -8.57 5.27 -18.06
N GLY A 330 -7.61 6.18 -17.87
CA GLY A 330 -7.82 7.63 -18.02
C GLY A 330 -8.43 8.33 -16.80
N LYS A 331 -8.67 7.59 -15.71
CA LYS A 331 -9.17 8.15 -14.44
C LYS A 331 -8.06 8.11 -13.38
N GLN A 332 -7.99 9.14 -12.55
CA GLN A 332 -7.14 9.16 -11.35
C GLN A 332 -7.96 8.62 -10.19
N LEU A 333 -7.69 7.37 -9.75
CA LEU A 333 -8.41 6.70 -8.66
C LEU A 333 -7.82 7.06 -7.29
N LEU A 334 -6.52 7.31 -7.24
CA LEU A 334 -5.78 7.75 -6.06
C LEU A 334 -4.88 8.90 -6.50
N SER A 335 -4.91 10.04 -5.80
CA SER A 335 -4.20 11.24 -6.26
C SER A 335 -2.70 11.01 -6.40
N GLU A 336 -2.10 11.68 -7.37
CA GLU A 336 -0.65 11.69 -7.55
C GLU A 336 0.06 12.33 -6.35
N ALA A 337 -0.60 13.27 -5.68
CA ALA A 337 -0.11 13.89 -4.44
C ALA A 337 0.05 12.83 -3.33
N TRP A 338 -0.94 11.94 -3.17
CA TRP A 338 -0.84 10.84 -2.22
C TRP A 338 0.25 9.84 -2.61
N VAL A 339 0.26 9.40 -3.86
CA VAL A 339 1.27 8.44 -4.34
C VAL A 339 2.68 8.98 -4.16
N THR A 340 2.90 10.27 -4.41
CA THR A 340 4.19 10.93 -4.16
C THR A 340 4.59 10.86 -2.68
N LYS A 341 3.66 11.15 -1.77
CA LYS A 341 3.90 11.00 -0.32
C LYS A 341 4.20 9.55 0.06
N ALA A 342 3.42 8.59 -0.47
CA ALA A 342 3.58 7.17 -0.18
C ALA A 342 4.91 6.61 -0.66
N LEU A 343 5.43 7.11 -1.78
CA LEU A 343 6.71 6.74 -2.37
C LEU A 343 7.88 7.65 -1.94
N THR A 344 7.69 8.48 -0.90
CA THR A 344 8.77 9.25 -0.29
C THR A 344 9.40 8.47 0.86
N PRO A 345 10.71 8.23 0.86
CA PRO A 345 11.40 7.50 1.93
C PRO A 345 11.21 8.12 3.30
N THR A 346 11.03 7.27 4.31
CA THR A 346 11.00 7.66 5.72
C THR A 346 12.39 8.04 6.18
N ARG A 347 12.54 9.18 6.87
CA ARG A 347 13.85 9.64 7.33
C ARG A 347 14.54 8.64 8.27
N ALA A 348 13.77 8.05 9.19
CA ALA A 348 14.29 7.07 10.14
C ALA A 348 14.52 5.68 9.51
N GLN A 349 13.93 5.39 8.35
CA GLN A 349 14.08 4.14 7.60
C GLN A 349 13.97 4.41 6.10
N PRO A 350 15.06 4.76 5.42
CA PRO A 350 15.02 5.14 4.01
C PRO A 350 14.48 4.07 3.05
N THR A 351 14.45 2.81 3.47
CA THR A 351 13.88 1.71 2.68
C THR A 351 12.37 1.55 2.86
N TYR A 352 11.69 2.44 3.64
CA TYR A 352 10.28 2.34 3.94
C TYR A 352 9.53 3.66 3.63
N GLY A 353 8.38 3.54 2.94
CA GLY A 353 7.47 4.65 2.66
C GLY A 353 6.17 4.55 3.47
N TYR A 354 5.02 4.88 2.86
CA TYR A 354 3.72 4.64 3.46
C TYR A 354 3.28 3.18 3.24
N MET A 355 3.71 2.28 4.14
CA MET A 355 3.36 0.86 4.11
C MET A 355 3.84 0.10 2.85
N ASN A 356 4.92 0.57 2.24
CA ASN A 356 5.62 -0.09 1.12
C ASN A 356 7.13 0.00 1.31
N TRP A 357 7.87 -0.86 0.63
CA TRP A 357 9.32 -0.96 0.75
C TRP A 357 10.02 -0.54 -0.54
N PHE A 358 11.09 0.24 -0.40
CA PHE A 358 12.03 0.54 -1.49
C PHE A 358 13.13 -0.51 -1.52
N VAL A 359 13.38 -1.06 -2.70
CA VAL A 359 14.25 -2.25 -2.81
C VAL A 359 15.69 -1.94 -3.16
N ASN A 360 15.96 -0.75 -3.64
CA ASN A 360 17.31 -0.38 -4.11
C ASN A 360 17.82 0.94 -3.51
N THR A 361 17.28 1.42 -2.41
CA THR A 361 17.69 2.67 -1.77
C THR A 361 19.15 2.60 -1.29
N ASP A 362 19.56 1.47 -0.72
CA ASP A 362 20.91 1.19 -0.25
C ASP A 362 21.66 0.16 -1.12
N ARG A 363 21.07 -0.27 -2.23
CA ARG A 363 21.56 -1.26 -3.19
C ARG A 363 21.91 -2.62 -2.57
N LYS A 364 21.27 -2.99 -1.45
CA LYS A 364 21.55 -4.23 -0.72
C LYS A 364 20.49 -5.29 -0.96
N TYR A 365 19.21 -4.90 -0.87
CA TYR A 365 18.13 -5.86 -0.89
C TYR A 365 17.89 -6.45 -2.30
N MET A 366 17.81 -5.60 -3.33
CA MET A 366 17.67 -6.01 -4.73
C MET A 366 18.58 -5.17 -5.62
N PRO A 367 19.90 -5.43 -5.62
CA PRO A 367 20.87 -4.57 -6.32
C PRO A 367 20.66 -4.50 -7.84
N ALA A 368 20.00 -5.51 -8.44
CA ALA A 368 19.64 -5.51 -9.86
C ALA A 368 18.44 -4.61 -10.18
N ALA A 369 17.59 -4.30 -9.20
CA ALA A 369 16.38 -3.49 -9.42
C ALA A 369 16.75 -2.01 -9.66
N PRO A 370 15.97 -1.25 -10.47
CA PRO A 370 16.08 0.20 -10.57
C PRO A 370 15.83 0.89 -9.23
N ALA A 371 16.42 2.06 -9.03
CA ALA A 371 16.25 2.82 -7.78
C ALA A 371 14.78 3.22 -7.51
N GLN A 372 13.95 3.31 -8.56
CA GLN A 372 12.55 3.65 -8.48
C GLN A 372 11.64 2.44 -8.20
N ALA A 373 12.20 1.22 -8.21
CA ALA A 373 11.42 0.03 -7.92
C ALA A 373 11.05 -0.04 -6.43
N PHE A 374 9.86 -0.56 -6.16
CA PHE A 374 9.36 -0.77 -4.81
C PHE A 374 8.55 -2.06 -4.74
N VAL A 375 8.27 -2.52 -3.53
CA VAL A 375 7.50 -3.74 -3.31
C VAL A 375 6.46 -3.55 -2.22
N HIS A 376 5.34 -4.28 -2.36
CA HIS A 376 4.41 -4.56 -1.28
C HIS A 376 4.73 -5.98 -0.80
N VAL A 377 5.05 -6.14 0.49
CA VAL A 377 5.61 -7.40 1.03
C VAL A 377 4.73 -7.93 2.15
N GLY A 378 4.47 -9.23 2.16
CA GLY A 378 3.84 -9.96 3.23
C GLY A 378 4.65 -11.19 3.64
N ALA A 379 4.44 -11.68 4.85
CA ALA A 379 5.07 -12.88 5.37
C ALA A 379 4.85 -14.07 4.41
N GLY A 380 5.81 -15.00 4.37
CA GLY A 380 5.88 -16.05 3.34
C GLY A 380 6.33 -15.52 1.98
N ASN A 381 6.94 -14.31 1.97
CA ASN A 381 7.36 -13.59 0.77
C ASN A 381 6.24 -13.50 -0.30
N ASN A 382 5.04 -13.14 0.16
CA ASN A 382 3.99 -12.67 -0.72
C ASN A 382 4.37 -11.27 -1.19
N ILE A 383 4.68 -11.10 -2.48
CA ILE A 383 5.28 -9.88 -3.01
C ILE A 383 4.51 -9.39 -4.23
N ILE A 384 4.31 -8.08 -4.28
CA ILE A 384 4.01 -7.37 -5.52
C ILE A 384 5.23 -6.50 -5.81
N TYR A 385 6.09 -6.94 -6.72
CA TYR A 385 7.21 -6.16 -7.24
C TYR A 385 6.69 -5.18 -8.28
N VAL A 386 7.05 -3.91 -8.14
CA VAL A 386 6.64 -2.83 -9.03
C VAL A 386 7.87 -2.10 -9.56
N ASP A 387 8.04 -2.14 -10.86
CA ASP A 387 9.17 -1.51 -11.56
C ASP A 387 8.64 -0.52 -12.62
N PRO A 388 8.54 0.77 -12.28
CA PRO A 388 8.07 1.77 -13.22
C PRO A 388 9.06 2.09 -14.35
N VAL A 389 10.35 1.80 -14.17
CA VAL A 389 11.38 2.05 -15.17
C VAL A 389 11.27 1.05 -16.33
N ASN A 390 11.12 -0.22 -15.98
CA ASN A 390 10.98 -1.28 -16.95
C ASN A 390 9.53 -1.57 -17.34
N ASP A 391 8.54 -0.90 -16.74
CA ASP A 391 7.12 -1.15 -16.92
C ASP A 391 6.77 -2.64 -16.64
N VAL A 392 7.22 -3.13 -15.48
CA VAL A 392 7.00 -4.51 -15.02
C VAL A 392 6.28 -4.51 -13.67
N VAL A 393 5.29 -5.38 -13.54
CA VAL A 393 4.73 -5.81 -12.25
C VAL A 393 4.89 -7.32 -12.14
N ALA A 394 5.39 -7.81 -11.03
CA ALA A 394 5.44 -9.24 -10.75
C ALA A 394 4.85 -9.55 -9.39
N VAL A 395 3.84 -10.40 -9.38
CA VAL A 395 3.33 -11.04 -8.16
C VAL A 395 4.05 -12.36 -7.99
N VAL A 396 4.62 -12.56 -6.81
CA VAL A 396 5.23 -13.84 -6.41
C VAL A 396 4.66 -14.21 -5.05
N ARG A 397 4.21 -15.44 -4.91
CA ARG A 397 3.67 -15.97 -3.66
C ARG A 397 4.45 -17.19 -3.24
N TRP A 398 4.75 -17.24 -1.94
CA TRP A 398 5.34 -18.41 -1.27
C TRP A 398 6.73 -18.79 -1.81
N ILE A 399 7.60 -17.81 -1.95
CA ILE A 399 9.04 -18.02 -2.16
C ILE A 399 9.77 -18.04 -0.79
N ASP A 400 10.83 -18.84 -0.63
CA ASP A 400 11.38 -19.21 0.68
C ASP A 400 12.08 -18.05 1.42
N THR A 401 12.98 -17.32 0.76
CA THR A 401 13.83 -16.32 1.41
C THR A 401 13.90 -15.00 0.64
N ASN A 402 14.34 -13.94 1.32
CA ASN A 402 14.62 -12.66 0.67
C ASN A 402 15.72 -12.80 -0.41
N ALA A 403 16.70 -13.68 -0.19
CA ALA A 403 17.74 -13.95 -1.18
C ALA A 403 17.14 -14.59 -2.45
N SER A 404 16.18 -15.48 -2.29
CA SER A 404 15.48 -16.10 -3.42
C SER A 404 14.56 -15.12 -4.14
N VAL A 405 13.94 -14.20 -3.42
CA VAL A 405 13.20 -13.09 -4.05
C VAL A 405 14.13 -12.24 -4.90
N ASN A 406 15.32 -11.86 -4.39
CA ASN A 406 16.32 -11.13 -5.16
C ASN A 406 16.78 -11.93 -6.38
N GLY A 407 17.07 -13.24 -6.21
CA GLY A 407 17.47 -14.11 -7.31
C GLY A 407 16.40 -14.26 -8.40
N PHE A 408 15.12 -14.24 -8.03
CA PHE A 408 14.02 -14.20 -8.99
C PHE A 408 13.99 -12.87 -9.74
N VAL A 409 14.05 -11.74 -9.02
CA VAL A 409 14.01 -10.41 -9.64
C VAL A 409 15.20 -10.19 -10.57
N GLU A 410 16.41 -10.64 -10.19
CA GLU A 410 17.58 -10.59 -11.02
C GLU A 410 17.38 -11.33 -12.36
N ARG A 411 16.87 -12.56 -12.33
CA ARG A 411 16.56 -13.35 -13.53
C ARG A 411 15.46 -12.71 -14.36
N LEU A 412 14.40 -12.22 -13.71
CA LEU A 412 13.31 -11.52 -14.38
C LEU A 412 13.84 -10.30 -15.16
N LEU A 413 14.64 -9.47 -14.52
CA LEU A 413 15.25 -8.30 -15.15
C LEU A 413 16.28 -8.70 -16.22
N GLY A 414 17.02 -9.79 -16.00
CA GLY A 414 17.94 -10.36 -17.00
C GLY A 414 17.23 -10.90 -18.25
N SER A 415 15.91 -11.14 -18.17
CA SER A 415 15.10 -11.52 -19.34
C SER A 415 14.72 -10.32 -20.22
N LEU A 416 14.85 -9.09 -19.71
CA LEU A 416 14.52 -7.90 -20.48
C LEU A 416 15.56 -7.69 -21.58
N SER A 417 15.11 -7.51 -22.82
CA SER A 417 15.98 -7.09 -23.92
C SER A 417 16.50 -5.69 -23.65
N ALA A 418 17.79 -5.46 -23.84
CA ALA A 418 18.34 -4.11 -23.80
C ALA A 418 17.50 -3.19 -24.69
N SER A 419 17.03 -2.08 -24.15
CA SER A 419 16.36 -1.07 -24.97
C SER A 419 17.34 -0.62 -26.05
N ARG A 420 17.01 -0.93 -27.32
CA ARG A 420 17.76 -0.44 -28.48
C ARG A 420 17.51 1.05 -28.66
#